data_2b7bdf16246b1df14c2d63973e56e7e9
#
_entry.id   2b7bdf16246b1df14c2d63973e56e7e9
#
_cell.length_a   1.000
_cell.length_b   1.000
_cell.length_c   1.000
_cell.angle_alpha   90.00
_cell.angle_beta   90.00
_cell.angle_gamma   90.00
#
_symmetry.space_group_name_H-M   'P 1'
#
loop_
_entity.id
_entity.type
_entity.pdbx_description
1 polymer ?
#
loop_
_entity_poly.entity_id
_entity_poly.type
_entity_poly.pdbx_seq_one_letter_code
_entity_poly.pdbx_strand_id
1 'polypeptide(L)'
;MLNLKREIDQIAKDKGLDRSEIIRAVEEAMKQAGRRAKGQEKEIEARYNEELGEIELFEFREVVEEVQDATTQVAIAEAHNYDAGAEVGDEIGVKIDTTGFGRILAQTAKQVIIQMIREAERDNVFEEYKDRKGEVVNG
;
A
#
# COMPACT_ATOMS: atom_id res chain seq x y z
N MET A 1 -2.08 -4.77 -15.89
CA MET A 1 -1.77 -4.44 -14.52
C MET A 1 -0.78 -3.30 -14.43
N LEU A 2 -0.92 -2.46 -13.40
CA LEU A 2 -0.08 -1.29 -13.26
C LEU A 2 1.26 -1.69 -12.65
N ASN A 3 2.34 -1.51 -13.40
CA ASN A 3 3.68 -1.74 -12.87
C ASN A 3 4.18 -0.45 -12.22
N LEU A 4 4.20 -0.43 -10.89
CA LEU A 4 4.58 0.75 -10.13
C LEU A 4 6.09 0.89 -9.92
N LYS A 5 6.84 -0.17 -10.14
CA LYS A 5 8.28 -0.17 -9.87
C LYS A 5 8.99 0.95 -10.62
N ARG A 6 8.71 1.05 -11.92
CA ARG A 6 9.35 2.05 -12.77
C ARG A 6 8.98 3.47 -12.35
N GLU A 7 7.69 3.69 -12.05
CA GLU A 7 7.22 5.00 -11.62
C GLU A 7 7.82 5.40 -10.28
N ILE A 8 7.84 4.47 -9.32
CA ILE A 8 8.41 4.71 -8.00
C ILE A 8 9.91 5.03 -8.12
N ASP A 9 10.66 4.24 -8.86
CA ASP A 9 12.10 4.43 -9.02
C ASP A 9 12.40 5.78 -9.70
N GLN A 10 11.63 6.12 -10.72
CA GLN A 10 11.82 7.36 -11.45
C GLN A 10 11.54 8.58 -10.57
N ILE A 11 10.45 8.56 -9.83
CA ILE A 11 10.08 9.66 -8.94
C ILE A 11 11.10 9.82 -7.81
N ALA A 12 11.54 8.71 -7.23
CA ALA A 12 12.54 8.75 -6.19
C ALA A 12 13.82 9.42 -6.69
N LYS A 13 14.23 9.10 -7.93
CA LYS A 13 15.41 9.67 -8.54
C LYS A 13 15.23 11.14 -8.90
N ASP A 14 14.13 11.45 -9.59
CA ASP A 14 13.90 12.80 -10.13
C ASP A 14 13.58 13.83 -9.05
N LYS A 15 12.91 13.41 -7.99
CA LYS A 15 12.48 14.33 -6.93
C LYS A 15 13.30 14.21 -5.64
N GLY A 16 14.29 13.31 -5.63
CA GLY A 16 15.11 13.12 -4.43
C GLY A 16 14.35 12.55 -3.26
N LEU A 17 13.29 11.77 -3.53
CA LEU A 17 12.50 11.16 -2.48
C LEU A 17 13.03 9.77 -2.14
N ASP A 18 12.81 9.35 -0.89
CA ASP A 18 13.18 8.02 -0.46
C ASP A 18 12.18 7.03 -1.04
N ARG A 19 12.68 6.05 -1.77
CA ARG A 19 11.87 5.00 -2.38
C ARG A 19 10.98 4.31 -1.35
N SER A 20 11.51 4.06 -0.15
CA SER A 20 10.74 3.42 0.93
C SER A 20 9.54 4.25 1.36
N GLU A 21 9.67 5.55 1.38
CA GLU A 21 8.58 6.44 1.74
C GLU A 21 7.47 6.42 0.71
N ILE A 22 7.84 6.40 -0.58
CA ILE A 22 6.87 6.32 -1.66
C ILE A 22 6.10 5.01 -1.58
N ILE A 23 6.81 3.90 -1.40
CA ILE A 23 6.20 2.58 -1.28
C ILE A 23 5.25 2.53 -0.10
N ARG A 24 5.68 3.04 1.04
CA ARG A 24 4.86 3.04 2.26
C ARG A 24 3.58 3.86 2.09
N ALA A 25 3.69 5.02 1.46
CA ALA A 25 2.52 5.87 1.21
C ALA A 25 1.52 5.20 0.27
N VAL A 26 2.01 4.55 -0.78
CA VAL A 26 1.16 3.82 -1.72
C VAL A 26 0.51 2.62 -1.04
N GLU A 27 1.28 1.87 -0.24
CA GLU A 27 0.74 0.74 0.52
C GLU A 27 -0.39 1.18 1.44
N GLU A 28 -0.19 2.25 2.18
CA GLU A 28 -1.21 2.76 3.11
C GLU A 28 -2.47 3.19 2.38
N ALA A 29 -2.33 3.89 1.26
CA ALA A 29 -3.47 4.33 0.46
C ALA A 29 -4.23 3.15 -0.15
N MET A 30 -3.52 2.14 -0.61
CA MET A 30 -4.12 0.93 -1.17
C MET A 30 -4.84 0.12 -0.09
N LYS A 31 -4.27 0.09 1.11
CA LYS A 31 -4.91 -0.54 2.26
C LYS A 31 -6.26 0.11 2.56
N GLN A 32 -6.30 1.45 2.59
CA GLN A 32 -7.54 2.18 2.83
C GLN A 32 -8.56 1.93 1.71
N ALA A 33 -8.12 1.93 0.46
CA ALA A 33 -8.99 1.65 -0.67
C ALA A 33 -9.56 0.22 -0.60
N GLY A 34 -8.73 -0.74 -0.21
CA GLY A 34 -9.15 -2.13 -0.03
C GLY A 34 -10.19 -2.27 1.07
N ARG A 35 -9.99 -1.57 2.19
CA ARG A 35 -10.96 -1.57 3.29
C ARG A 35 -12.30 -0.98 2.88
N ARG A 36 -12.29 0.07 2.06
CA ARG A 36 -13.53 0.65 1.53
C ARG A 36 -14.26 -0.32 0.61
N ALA A 37 -13.51 -1.05 -0.21
CA ALA A 37 -14.09 -1.98 -1.18
C ALA A 37 -14.62 -3.25 -0.53
N LYS A 38 -13.92 -3.76 0.50
CA LYS A 38 -14.24 -5.06 1.11
C LYS A 38 -14.96 -4.96 2.46
N GLY A 39 -14.95 -3.80 3.08
CA GLY A 39 -15.56 -3.58 4.39
C GLY A 39 -14.52 -3.21 5.44
N GLN A 40 -14.85 -2.24 6.27
CA GLN A 40 -13.90 -1.71 7.24
C GLN A 40 -13.64 -2.66 8.41
N GLU A 41 -14.48 -3.66 8.58
CA GLU A 41 -14.32 -4.65 9.65
C GLU A 41 -13.22 -5.64 9.39
N LYS A 42 -12.74 -5.72 8.14
CA LYS A 42 -11.70 -6.67 7.77
C LYS A 42 -10.32 -6.09 8.00
N GLU A 43 -9.42 -6.92 8.51
CA GLU A 43 -8.03 -6.52 8.63
C GLU A 43 -7.34 -6.76 7.29
N ILE A 44 -7.04 -5.68 6.60
CA ILE A 44 -6.40 -5.73 5.28
C ILE A 44 -5.03 -5.08 5.40
N GLU A 45 -4.03 -5.73 4.82
CA GLU A 45 -2.69 -5.19 4.70
C GLU A 45 -2.31 -5.09 3.23
N ALA A 46 -1.56 -4.06 2.90
CA ALA A 46 -1.04 -3.89 1.56
C ALA A 46 0.47 -4.05 1.59
N ARG A 47 1.02 -4.80 0.66
CA ARG A 47 2.46 -5.01 0.55
C ARG A 47 2.92 -4.83 -0.89
N TYR A 48 4.03 -4.14 -1.06
CA TYR A 48 4.63 -3.97 -2.36
C TYR A 48 5.47 -5.20 -2.74
N ASN A 49 5.18 -5.76 -3.91
CA ASN A 49 5.96 -6.88 -4.44
C ASN A 49 6.94 -6.32 -5.47
N GLU A 50 8.22 -6.28 -5.11
CA GLU A 50 9.24 -5.71 -5.98
C GLU A 50 9.46 -6.50 -7.27
N GLU A 51 9.28 -7.79 -7.22
CA GLU A 51 9.46 -8.63 -8.40
C GLU A 51 8.42 -8.32 -9.46
N LEU A 52 7.18 -8.13 -9.04
CA LEU A 52 6.08 -7.85 -9.95
C LEU A 52 5.85 -6.35 -10.17
N GLY A 53 6.40 -5.52 -9.29
CA GLY A 53 6.15 -4.08 -9.33
C GLY A 53 4.72 -3.71 -9.00
N GLU A 54 4.07 -4.50 -8.16
CA GLU A 54 2.65 -4.34 -7.82
C GLU A 54 2.42 -4.30 -6.33
N ILE A 55 1.32 -3.68 -5.94
CA ILE A 55 0.86 -3.73 -4.54
C ILE A 55 -0.12 -4.89 -4.42
N GLU A 56 0.15 -5.76 -3.48
CA GLU A 56 -0.72 -6.89 -3.18
C GLU A 56 -1.48 -6.61 -1.89
N LEU A 57 -2.77 -6.95 -1.88
CA LEU A 57 -3.60 -6.81 -0.69
C LEU A 57 -3.83 -8.18 -0.07
N PHE A 58 -3.70 -8.23 1.24
CA PHE A 58 -3.93 -9.45 2.00
C PHE A 58 -4.98 -9.20 3.08
N GLU A 59 -5.86 -10.17 3.24
CA GLU A 59 -6.86 -10.15 4.28
C GLU A 59 -6.42 -11.15 5.34
N PHE A 60 -6.34 -10.71 6.59
CA PHE A 60 -5.96 -11.60 7.69
C PHE A 60 -7.19 -12.29 8.27
N ARG A 61 -7.10 -13.59 8.45
CA ARG A 61 -8.17 -14.39 9.03
C ARG A 61 -7.62 -15.27 10.13
N GLU A 62 -8.42 -15.45 11.18
CA GLU A 62 -8.06 -16.33 12.28
C GLU A 62 -8.36 -17.78 11.91
N VAL A 63 -7.41 -18.67 12.18
CA VAL A 63 -7.58 -20.10 11.93
C VAL A 63 -8.40 -20.69 13.06
N VAL A 64 -9.50 -21.34 12.71
CA VAL A 64 -10.40 -21.97 13.66
C VAL A 64 -10.77 -23.37 13.19
N GLU A 65 -11.28 -24.20 14.11
CA GLU A 65 -11.72 -25.54 13.73
C GLU A 65 -13.02 -25.47 12.96
N GLU A 66 -13.94 -24.63 13.43
CA GLU A 66 -15.23 -24.43 12.80
C GLU A 66 -15.49 -22.96 12.59
N VAL A 67 -15.69 -22.57 11.33
CA VAL A 67 -15.89 -21.16 10.96
C VAL A 67 -17.28 -20.70 11.39
N GLN A 68 -17.32 -19.65 12.21
CA GLN A 68 -18.56 -19.01 12.60
C GLN A 68 -18.77 -17.71 11.83
N ASP A 69 -17.68 -17.04 11.43
CA ASP A 69 -17.72 -15.83 10.64
C ASP A 69 -16.72 -15.97 9.49
N ALA A 70 -17.24 -16.22 8.30
CA ALA A 70 -16.42 -16.44 7.11
C ALA A 70 -15.63 -15.20 6.68
N THR A 71 -15.96 -14.02 7.21
CA THR A 71 -15.25 -12.78 6.85
C THR A 71 -13.96 -12.60 7.64
N THR A 72 -13.88 -13.17 8.85
CA THR A 72 -12.73 -12.98 9.75
C THR A 72 -12.05 -14.29 10.14
N GLN A 73 -12.63 -15.41 9.76
CA GLN A 73 -12.14 -16.73 10.14
C GLN A 73 -11.96 -17.65 8.95
N VAL A 74 -11.10 -18.64 9.11
CA VAL A 74 -10.86 -19.67 8.10
C VAL A 74 -10.71 -21.01 8.80
N ALA A 75 -11.27 -22.07 8.22
CA ALA A 75 -11.15 -23.42 8.77
C ALA A 75 -9.70 -23.89 8.66
N ILE A 76 -9.21 -24.61 9.67
CA ILE A 76 -7.83 -25.11 9.68
C ILE A 76 -7.51 -25.95 8.44
N ALA A 77 -8.45 -26.73 7.96
CA ALA A 77 -8.25 -27.54 6.76
C ALA A 77 -7.97 -26.67 5.52
N GLU A 78 -8.67 -25.53 5.41
CA GLU A 78 -8.48 -24.58 4.32
C GLU A 78 -7.21 -23.77 4.56
N ALA A 79 -6.92 -23.43 5.82
CA ALA A 79 -5.72 -22.68 6.17
C ALA A 79 -4.44 -23.42 5.74
N HIS A 80 -4.46 -24.75 5.78
CA HIS A 80 -3.32 -25.55 5.37
C HIS A 80 -3.00 -25.43 3.88
N ASN A 81 -3.95 -24.95 3.07
CA ASN A 81 -3.69 -24.66 1.66
C ASN A 81 -2.83 -23.41 1.48
N TYR A 82 -2.84 -22.51 2.47
CA TYR A 82 -2.06 -21.28 2.44
C TYR A 82 -0.79 -21.42 3.26
N ASP A 83 -0.85 -22.12 4.38
CA ASP A 83 0.27 -22.33 5.28
C ASP A 83 0.13 -23.70 5.92
N ALA A 84 0.95 -24.65 5.51
CA ALA A 84 0.91 -26.02 6.01
C ALA A 84 1.17 -26.13 7.51
N GLY A 85 1.84 -25.14 8.09
CA GLY A 85 2.11 -25.09 9.52
C GLY A 85 1.08 -24.33 10.35
N ALA A 86 -0.03 -23.92 9.74
CA ALA A 86 -1.05 -23.15 10.46
C ALA A 86 -1.73 -23.97 11.54
N GLU A 87 -1.95 -23.35 12.70
CA GLU A 87 -2.61 -23.96 13.84
C GLU A 87 -3.82 -23.11 14.23
N VAL A 88 -4.76 -23.72 14.94
CA VAL A 88 -5.93 -23.00 15.47
C VAL A 88 -5.43 -21.85 16.37
N GLY A 89 -5.96 -20.66 16.14
CA GLY A 89 -5.55 -19.46 16.86
C GLY A 89 -4.54 -18.60 16.11
N ASP A 90 -3.94 -19.12 15.04
CA ASP A 90 -3.01 -18.36 14.23
C ASP A 90 -3.78 -17.42 13.30
N GLU A 91 -3.11 -16.34 12.86
CA GLU A 91 -3.66 -15.47 11.82
C GLU A 91 -2.90 -15.75 10.53
N ILE A 92 -3.63 -15.88 9.43
CA ILE A 92 -3.01 -16.06 8.11
C ILE A 92 -3.46 -14.96 7.17
N GLY A 93 -2.53 -14.53 6.31
CA GLY A 93 -2.82 -13.56 5.28
C GLY A 93 -3.22 -14.26 3.98
N VAL A 94 -4.44 -14.01 3.53
CA VAL A 94 -4.96 -14.56 2.27
C VAL A 94 -4.98 -13.44 1.25
N LYS A 95 -4.35 -13.68 0.09
CA LYS A 95 -4.31 -12.68 -0.96
C LYS A 95 -5.72 -12.39 -1.47
N ILE A 96 -6.08 -11.11 -1.52
CA ILE A 96 -7.40 -10.70 -1.98
C ILE A 96 -7.40 -10.65 -3.50
N ASP A 97 -8.48 -11.19 -4.09
CA ASP A 97 -8.70 -11.05 -5.52
C ASP A 97 -9.18 -9.62 -5.80
N THR A 98 -8.36 -8.83 -6.49
CA THR A 98 -8.64 -7.43 -6.78
C THR A 98 -9.29 -7.21 -8.14
N THR A 99 -9.71 -8.27 -8.83
CA THR A 99 -10.25 -8.18 -10.18
C THR A 99 -11.43 -7.19 -10.27
N GLY A 100 -12.28 -7.18 -9.26
CA GLY A 100 -13.46 -6.32 -9.27
C GLY A 100 -13.19 -4.85 -8.99
N PHE A 101 -12.06 -4.49 -8.42
CA PHE A 101 -11.75 -3.11 -8.06
C PHE A 101 -10.29 -2.70 -8.37
N GLY A 102 -9.67 -3.43 -9.29
CA GLY A 102 -8.29 -3.14 -9.69
C GLY A 102 -8.10 -1.74 -10.26
N ARG A 103 -9.09 -1.20 -10.96
CA ARG A 103 -9.02 0.16 -11.49
C ARG A 103 -8.97 1.20 -10.39
N ILE A 104 -9.78 0.99 -9.35
CA ILE A 104 -9.82 1.89 -8.19
C ILE A 104 -8.46 1.91 -7.51
N LEU A 105 -7.87 0.74 -7.33
CA LEU A 105 -6.54 0.62 -6.73
C LEU A 105 -5.47 1.31 -7.59
N ALA A 106 -5.51 1.12 -8.90
CA ALA A 106 -4.56 1.75 -9.81
C ALA A 106 -4.68 3.28 -9.77
N GLN A 107 -5.90 3.80 -9.77
CA GLN A 107 -6.15 5.23 -9.67
C GLN A 107 -5.67 5.78 -8.32
N THR A 108 -5.93 5.05 -7.24
CA THR A 108 -5.48 5.44 -5.91
C THR A 108 -3.96 5.53 -5.85
N ALA A 109 -3.25 4.55 -6.39
CA ALA A 109 -1.80 4.56 -6.43
C ALA A 109 -1.28 5.78 -7.21
N LYS A 110 -1.86 6.06 -8.37
CA LYS A 110 -1.46 7.22 -9.17
C LYS A 110 -1.70 8.54 -8.44
N GLN A 111 -2.84 8.66 -7.77
CA GLN A 111 -3.16 9.87 -7.01
C GLN A 111 -2.17 10.10 -5.87
N VAL A 112 -1.79 9.05 -5.17
CA VAL A 112 -0.80 9.15 -4.09
C VAL A 112 0.55 9.59 -4.64
N ILE A 113 0.99 9.01 -5.75
CA ILE A 113 2.25 9.36 -6.38
C ILE A 113 2.24 10.83 -6.81
N ILE A 114 1.16 11.28 -7.46
CA ILE A 114 1.00 12.68 -7.87
C ILE A 114 1.02 13.60 -6.65
N GLN A 115 0.33 13.21 -5.59
CA GLN A 115 0.30 13.99 -4.36
C GLN A 115 1.70 14.13 -3.75
N MET A 116 2.47 13.06 -3.72
CA MET A 116 3.84 13.10 -3.21
C MET A 116 4.74 13.98 -4.04
N ILE A 117 4.56 13.96 -5.36
CA ILE A 117 5.31 14.86 -6.26
C ILE A 117 4.99 16.31 -5.93
N ARG A 118 3.72 16.65 -5.76
CA ARG A 118 3.31 18.00 -5.43
C ARG A 118 3.85 18.46 -4.09
N GLU A 119 3.81 17.57 -3.10
CA GLU A 119 4.36 17.88 -1.78
C GLU A 119 5.87 18.09 -1.84
N ALA A 120 6.59 17.26 -2.58
CA ALA A 120 8.02 17.40 -2.73
C ALA A 120 8.37 18.70 -3.44
N GLU A 121 7.63 19.07 -4.47
CA GLU A 121 7.85 20.33 -5.18
C GLU A 121 7.55 21.54 -4.28
N ARG A 122 6.51 21.45 -3.48
CA ARG A 122 6.17 22.49 -2.52
C ARG A 122 7.26 22.67 -1.47
N ASP A 123 7.76 21.57 -0.94
CA ASP A 123 8.82 21.60 0.07
C ASP A 123 10.11 22.17 -0.52
N ASN A 124 10.43 21.78 -1.74
CA ASN A 124 11.62 22.30 -2.43
C ASN A 124 11.50 23.81 -2.66
N VAL A 125 10.35 24.26 -3.10
CA VAL A 125 10.10 25.68 -3.31
C VAL A 125 10.19 26.44 -1.99
N PHE A 126 9.65 25.86 -0.92
CA PHE A 126 9.69 26.49 0.39
C PHE A 126 11.12 26.60 0.91
N GLU A 127 11.91 25.56 0.78
CA GLU A 127 13.31 25.60 1.19
C GLU A 127 14.12 26.60 0.39
N GLU A 128 13.92 26.63 -0.92
CA GLU A 128 14.58 27.56 -1.78
C GLU A 128 14.23 29.00 -1.42
N TYR A 129 12.98 29.24 -1.15
CA TYR A 129 12.50 30.57 -0.74
C TYR A 129 13.08 30.94 0.63
N LYS A 130 13.16 30.00 1.53
CA LYS A 130 13.71 30.21 2.86
C LYS A 130 15.20 30.58 2.79
N ASP A 131 15.95 29.93 1.92
CA ASP A 131 17.36 30.22 1.70
C ASP A 131 17.54 31.62 1.12
N ARG A 132 16.71 31.98 0.16
CA ARG A 132 16.73 33.32 -0.40
C ARG A 132 16.39 34.39 0.63
N LYS A 133 15.51 34.07 1.52
CA LYS A 133 15.13 34.97 2.57
C LYS A 133 16.26 35.17 3.58
N GLY A 134 17.09 34.13 3.76
CA GLY A 134 18.30 34.23 4.53
C GLY A 134 19.37 35.09 3.86
N GLU A 135 19.31 35.12 2.54
CA GLU A 135 20.27 35.91 1.75
C GLU A 135 19.77 37.29 1.49
N VAL A 136 18.75 37.64 2.14
CA VAL A 136 18.03 38.82 1.91
C VAL A 136 18.64 39.99 1.46
N VAL A 137 19.70 40.12 1.90
CA VAL A 137 20.43 41.12 1.46
C VAL A 137 20.27 41.29 0.03
N ASN A 138 19.99 40.23 -0.60
CA ASN A 138 19.87 40.21 -2.01
C ASN A 138 18.45 40.52 -2.41
N GLY A 139 17.71 40.85 -1.45
CA GLY A 139 16.37 41.40 -1.61
C GLY A 139 15.56 40.72 -2.52
#